data_53b0244c21eae2213f49c2880073ecc8
#
_entry.id   53b0244c21eae2213f49c2880073ecc8
#
_cell.length_a   1.000
_cell.length_b   1.000
_cell.length_c   1.000
_cell.angle_alpha   90.00
_cell.angle_beta   90.00
_cell.angle_gamma   90.00
#
_symmetry.space_group_name_H-M   'P 1'
#
loop_
_entity.id
_entity.type
_entity.pdbx_description
1 polymer ?
#
loop_
_entity_poly.entity_id
_entity_poly.type
_entity_poly.pdbx_seq_one_letter_code
_entity_poly.pdbx_strand_id
1 'polypeptide(L)'
;PDFMRYLDQALPGVRLRVTLYDTADLVAALLAGEISIAFGRFAELSVRGISLQLLSEEPSVLIVPRDHPLSKRKAVTWEDVRDEEWIMTLPRVNPGYAAEFVRACRTEGFEPRVRHRPETIQHQIAYVACREGIALIPESYLSSIPAAVRAVPFEGPLPSIRMSAAVSRLRTDPLRDQILQKAIRFASEKISFRQ
;
A
#
# COMPACT_ATOMS: atom_id res chain seq x y z
N PRO A 1 -14.05 -0.26 -4.17
CA PRO A 1 -15.49 -0.16 -4.53
C PRO A 1 -16.15 1.07 -3.94
N ASP A 2 -15.91 1.42 -2.66
CA ASP A 2 -16.59 2.50 -1.95
C ASP A 2 -16.30 3.87 -2.54
N PHE A 3 -15.03 4.16 -2.89
CA PHE A 3 -14.65 5.42 -3.50
C PHE A 3 -15.32 5.64 -4.87
N MET A 4 -15.43 4.59 -5.68
CA MET A 4 -16.11 4.69 -6.97
C MET A 4 -17.60 4.96 -6.79
N ARG A 5 -18.25 4.31 -5.83
CA ARG A 5 -19.65 4.57 -5.48
C ARG A 5 -19.86 6.01 -4.98
N TYR A 6 -18.93 6.48 -4.13
CA TYR A 6 -18.95 7.87 -3.68
C TYR A 6 -18.82 8.86 -4.84
N LEU A 7 -17.92 8.62 -5.80
CA LEU A 7 -17.76 9.49 -6.96
C LEU A 7 -19.00 9.50 -7.86
N ASP A 8 -19.62 8.35 -8.09
CA ASP A 8 -20.86 8.22 -8.87
C ASP A 8 -21.99 9.07 -8.27
N GLN A 9 -22.13 9.06 -6.95
CA GLN A 9 -23.11 9.89 -6.23
C GLN A 9 -22.73 11.38 -6.22
N ALA A 10 -21.46 11.72 -6.10
CA ALA A 10 -20.98 13.07 -5.95
C ALA A 10 -20.81 13.84 -7.27
N LEU A 11 -20.75 13.12 -8.39
CA LEU A 11 -20.55 13.64 -9.75
C LEU A 11 -21.52 12.97 -10.73
N PRO A 12 -22.82 13.17 -10.60
CA PRO A 12 -23.82 12.55 -11.47
C PRO A 12 -23.59 12.95 -12.94
N GLY A 13 -23.64 11.96 -13.83
CA GLY A 13 -23.41 12.15 -15.27
C GLY A 13 -21.96 12.10 -15.72
N VAL A 14 -20.99 11.96 -14.81
CA VAL A 14 -19.59 11.71 -15.15
C VAL A 14 -19.35 10.21 -15.37
N ARG A 15 -18.87 9.86 -16.56
CA ARG A 15 -18.46 8.47 -16.86
C ARG A 15 -16.98 8.29 -16.52
N LEU A 16 -16.70 7.44 -15.55
CA LEU A 16 -15.33 7.09 -15.14
C LEU A 16 -14.89 5.80 -15.84
N ARG A 17 -13.73 5.84 -16.50
CA ARG A 17 -13.03 4.66 -17.00
C ARG A 17 -11.85 4.37 -16.10
N VAL A 18 -11.81 3.18 -15.51
CA VAL A 18 -10.73 2.73 -14.64
C VAL A 18 -9.87 1.73 -15.37
N THR A 19 -8.57 1.95 -15.38
CA THR A 19 -7.57 1.06 -15.99
C THR A 19 -6.43 0.84 -15.01
N LEU A 20 -5.86 -0.35 -15.01
CA LEU A 20 -4.67 -0.68 -14.21
C LEU A 20 -3.42 -0.42 -15.04
N TYR A 21 -2.42 0.19 -14.41
CA TYR A 21 -1.12 0.47 -15.00
C TYR A 21 0.00 0.05 -14.05
N ASP A 22 1.11 -0.38 -14.58
CA ASP A 22 2.38 -0.38 -13.83
C ASP A 22 2.88 1.05 -13.65
N THR A 23 3.66 1.30 -12.61
CA THR A 23 4.04 2.68 -12.21
C THR A 23 4.77 3.45 -13.33
N ALA A 24 5.61 2.78 -14.11
CA ALA A 24 6.34 3.42 -15.21
C ALA A 24 5.40 3.87 -16.34
N ASP A 25 4.49 3.00 -16.76
CA ASP A 25 3.50 3.27 -17.82
C ASP A 25 2.49 4.32 -17.39
N LEU A 26 2.12 4.31 -16.12
CA LEU A 26 1.21 5.28 -15.51
C LEU A 26 1.73 6.71 -15.63
N VAL A 27 3.03 6.94 -15.37
CA VAL A 27 3.65 8.27 -15.51
C VAL A 27 3.59 8.74 -16.95
N ALA A 28 3.93 7.87 -17.91
CA ALA A 28 3.85 8.19 -19.34
C ALA A 28 2.41 8.55 -19.74
N ALA A 29 1.43 7.76 -19.34
CA ALA A 29 0.01 7.97 -19.63
C ALA A 29 -0.54 9.29 -19.02
N LEU A 30 -0.12 9.65 -17.80
CA LEU A 30 -0.45 10.95 -17.18
C LEU A 30 0.14 12.13 -17.95
N LEU A 31 1.40 12.05 -18.35
CA LEU A 31 2.08 13.12 -19.11
C LEU A 31 1.51 13.26 -20.52
N ALA A 32 1.19 12.15 -21.17
CA ALA A 32 0.52 12.13 -22.47
C ALA A 32 -0.94 12.62 -22.39
N GLY A 33 -1.57 12.56 -21.19
CA GLY A 33 -2.99 12.88 -20.98
C GLY A 33 -3.94 11.79 -21.43
N GLU A 34 -3.46 10.56 -21.53
CA GLU A 34 -4.29 9.37 -21.78
C GLU A 34 -5.16 9.04 -20.56
N ILE A 35 -4.64 9.36 -19.37
CA ILE A 35 -5.38 9.35 -18.10
C ILE A 35 -5.28 10.72 -17.42
N SER A 36 -6.35 11.13 -16.75
CA SER A 36 -6.41 12.44 -16.08
C SER A 36 -5.86 12.38 -14.65
N ILE A 37 -6.09 11.27 -13.96
CA ILE A 37 -5.71 11.09 -12.55
C ILE A 37 -5.35 9.62 -12.32
N ALA A 38 -4.35 9.39 -11.48
CA ALA A 38 -3.99 8.05 -11.03
C ALA A 38 -4.04 7.97 -9.50
N PHE A 39 -4.45 6.82 -8.99
CA PHE A 39 -4.44 6.51 -7.56
C PHE A 39 -3.53 5.31 -7.32
N GLY A 40 -2.60 5.45 -6.38
CA GLY A 40 -1.64 4.38 -6.13
C GLY A 40 -0.73 4.65 -4.93
N ARG A 41 0.15 3.69 -4.67
CA ARG A 41 1.17 3.77 -3.63
C ARG A 41 2.46 4.33 -4.24
N PHE A 42 2.43 5.62 -4.54
CA PHE A 42 3.59 6.32 -5.09
C PHE A 42 4.48 6.76 -3.94
N ALA A 43 5.52 5.99 -3.65
CA ALA A 43 6.59 6.47 -2.79
C ALA A 43 7.49 7.39 -3.62
N GLU A 44 7.63 8.63 -3.20
CA GLU A 44 8.62 9.60 -3.67
C GLU A 44 8.78 9.68 -5.21
N LEU A 45 7.67 9.66 -5.94
CA LEU A 45 7.68 9.86 -7.39
C LEU A 45 8.01 11.33 -7.67
N SER A 46 9.31 11.66 -7.65
CA SER A 46 9.80 12.97 -8.08
C SER A 46 9.95 12.99 -9.59
N VAL A 47 8.85 13.12 -10.31
CA VAL A 47 8.84 13.25 -11.77
C VAL A 47 8.43 14.66 -12.15
N ARG A 48 9.28 15.32 -12.96
CA ARG A 48 8.96 16.66 -13.49
C ARG A 48 7.64 16.61 -14.26
N GLY A 49 6.73 17.51 -13.94
CA GLY A 49 5.42 17.59 -14.57
C GLY A 49 4.32 16.78 -13.88
N ILE A 50 4.63 15.97 -12.87
CA ILE A 50 3.64 15.26 -12.04
C ILE A 50 3.51 15.95 -10.67
N SER A 51 2.29 16.02 -10.17
CA SER A 51 1.97 16.40 -8.78
C SER A 51 1.43 15.20 -8.04
N LEU A 52 1.94 14.97 -6.84
CA LEU A 52 1.41 13.98 -5.93
C LEU A 52 0.62 14.67 -4.81
N GLN A 53 -0.53 14.11 -4.48
CA GLN A 53 -1.34 14.48 -3.34
C GLN A 53 -1.50 13.25 -2.44
N LEU A 54 -0.95 13.31 -1.24
CA LEU A 54 -1.18 12.28 -0.22
C LEU A 54 -2.66 12.27 0.15
N LEU A 55 -3.27 11.09 0.10
CA LEU A 55 -4.68 10.87 0.47
C LEU A 55 -4.80 10.20 1.82
N SER A 56 -4.02 9.16 2.06
CA SER A 56 -4.03 8.46 3.34
C SER A 56 -2.68 7.80 3.59
N GLU A 57 -2.40 7.61 4.86
CA GLU A 57 -1.30 6.80 5.36
C GLU A 57 -1.89 5.66 6.17
N GLU A 58 -1.44 4.45 5.91
CA GLU A 58 -1.96 3.23 6.49
C GLU A 58 -0.82 2.48 7.18
N PRO A 59 -0.98 2.03 8.45
CA PRO A 59 0.03 1.26 9.12
C PRO A 59 0.20 -0.12 8.47
N SER A 60 1.42 -0.64 8.54
CA SER A 60 1.69 -2.04 8.28
C SER A 60 1.37 -2.88 9.51
N VAL A 61 0.98 -4.13 9.27
CA VAL A 61 0.72 -5.12 10.32
C VAL A 61 1.51 -6.39 10.00
N LEU A 62 2.17 -6.95 11.01
CA LEU A 62 2.84 -8.22 10.88
C LEU A 62 1.83 -9.35 10.82
N ILE A 63 1.96 -10.23 9.83
CA ILE A 63 1.22 -11.47 9.73
C ILE A 63 2.18 -12.67 9.75
N VAL A 64 1.77 -13.71 10.45
CA VAL A 64 2.52 -14.96 10.60
C VAL A 64 1.60 -16.17 10.39
N PRO A 65 2.12 -17.36 10.06
CA PRO A 65 1.32 -18.58 10.12
C PRO A 65 0.68 -18.75 11.51
N ARG A 66 -0.53 -19.27 11.58
CA ARG A 66 -1.28 -19.39 12.85
C ARG A 66 -0.56 -20.24 13.90
N ASP A 67 0.19 -21.23 13.48
CA ASP A 67 0.97 -22.14 14.34
C ASP A 67 2.42 -21.69 14.56
N HIS A 68 2.81 -20.55 13.99
CA HIS A 68 4.14 -19.97 14.19
C HIS A 68 4.38 -19.60 15.67
N PRO A 69 5.60 -19.77 16.24
CA PRO A 69 5.87 -19.37 17.63
C PRO A 69 5.49 -17.93 17.95
N LEU A 70 5.76 -17.00 17.03
CA LEU A 70 5.41 -15.58 17.19
C LEU A 70 3.89 -15.33 17.30
N SER A 71 3.05 -16.22 16.77
CA SER A 71 1.60 -16.08 16.84
C SER A 71 1.04 -16.08 18.27
N LYS A 72 1.80 -16.63 19.23
CA LYS A 72 1.43 -16.73 20.66
C LYS A 72 1.94 -15.56 21.49
N ARG A 73 2.76 -14.68 20.90
CA ARG A 73 3.31 -13.50 21.57
C ARG A 73 2.23 -12.44 21.73
N LYS A 74 2.30 -11.66 22.80
CA LYS A 74 1.44 -10.47 22.99
C LYS A 74 1.81 -9.36 22.02
N ALA A 75 3.11 -9.21 21.79
CA ALA A 75 3.71 -8.35 20.78
C ALA A 75 5.08 -8.91 20.37
N VAL A 76 5.61 -8.48 19.25
CA VAL A 76 6.94 -8.82 18.74
C VAL A 76 7.71 -7.55 18.39
N THR A 77 9.03 -7.66 18.43
CA THR A 77 9.98 -6.58 18.10
C THR A 77 10.77 -6.94 16.83
N TRP A 78 11.61 -6.03 16.35
CA TRP A 78 12.52 -6.30 15.24
C TRP A 78 13.52 -7.41 15.57
N GLU A 79 13.95 -7.53 16.83
CA GLU A 79 14.85 -8.60 17.29
C GLU A 79 14.20 -9.99 17.19
N ASP A 80 12.90 -10.09 17.51
CA ASP A 80 12.16 -11.34 17.42
C ASP A 80 12.03 -11.86 15.98
N VAL A 81 12.13 -10.98 14.97
CA VAL A 81 11.90 -11.32 13.55
C VAL A 81 13.18 -11.26 12.69
N ARG A 82 14.33 -10.99 13.28
CA ARG A 82 15.58 -10.79 12.55
C ARG A 82 16.04 -11.99 11.72
N ASP A 83 15.78 -13.19 12.24
CA ASP A 83 16.19 -14.46 11.62
C ASP A 83 15.08 -15.12 10.80
N GLU A 84 13.91 -14.47 10.72
CA GLU A 84 12.76 -15.00 10.01
C GLU A 84 12.88 -14.87 8.49
N GLU A 85 12.23 -15.79 7.77
CA GLU A 85 12.08 -15.69 6.32
C GLU A 85 10.93 -14.75 5.98
N TRP A 86 11.20 -13.77 5.13
CA TRP A 86 10.22 -12.74 4.77
C TRP A 86 9.59 -13.01 3.40
N ILE A 87 8.29 -12.79 3.32
CA ILE A 87 7.55 -12.70 2.08
C ILE A 87 7.30 -11.22 1.81
N MET A 88 7.87 -10.68 0.76
CA MET A 88 7.75 -9.26 0.42
C MET A 88 7.37 -9.09 -1.04
N THR A 89 6.41 -8.24 -1.35
CA THR A 89 6.05 -7.97 -2.74
C THR A 89 7.26 -7.50 -3.56
N LEU A 90 7.22 -7.76 -4.87
CA LEU A 90 8.26 -7.28 -5.79
C LEU A 90 8.49 -5.78 -5.62
N PRO A 91 9.75 -5.30 -5.55
CA PRO A 91 10.05 -3.88 -5.39
C PRO A 91 9.40 -2.97 -6.45
N ARG A 92 9.18 -3.47 -7.67
CA ARG A 92 8.49 -2.71 -8.74
C ARG A 92 7.04 -2.37 -8.41
N VAL A 93 6.39 -3.14 -7.53
CA VAL A 93 4.99 -2.90 -7.10
C VAL A 93 4.90 -1.68 -6.18
N ASN A 94 5.84 -1.57 -5.24
CA ASN A 94 5.95 -0.42 -4.33
C ASN A 94 7.42 -0.22 -3.93
N PRO A 95 8.23 0.42 -4.78
CA PRO A 95 9.67 0.55 -4.58
C PRO A 95 10.03 1.31 -3.30
N GLY A 96 9.29 2.33 -2.95
CA GLY A 96 9.54 3.11 -1.74
C GLY A 96 9.28 2.32 -0.47
N TYR A 97 8.17 1.60 -0.40
CA TYR A 97 7.90 0.72 0.75
C TYR A 97 8.97 -0.36 0.91
N ALA A 98 9.39 -0.97 -0.21
CA ALA A 98 10.48 -1.96 -0.19
C ALA A 98 11.79 -1.37 0.35
N ALA A 99 12.14 -0.15 -0.06
CA ALA A 99 13.32 0.56 0.42
C ALA A 99 13.20 0.93 1.91
N GLU A 100 12.03 1.42 2.35
CA GLU A 100 11.77 1.75 3.76
C GLU A 100 11.86 0.51 4.65
N PHE A 101 11.31 -0.63 4.21
CA PHE A 101 11.41 -1.89 4.94
C PHE A 101 12.87 -2.34 5.13
N VAL A 102 13.64 -2.38 4.04
CA VAL A 102 15.06 -2.74 4.12
C VAL A 102 15.84 -1.78 5.01
N ARG A 103 15.55 -0.47 4.91
CA ARG A 103 16.17 0.55 5.76
C ARG A 103 15.82 0.32 7.23
N ALA A 104 14.56 0.00 7.57
CA ALA A 104 14.16 -0.31 8.93
C ALA A 104 14.94 -1.51 9.49
N CYS A 105 15.03 -2.61 8.74
CA CYS A 105 15.82 -3.78 9.14
C CYS A 105 17.30 -3.43 9.37
N ARG A 106 17.90 -2.61 8.48
CA ARG A 106 19.30 -2.17 8.62
C ARG A 106 19.51 -1.28 9.86
N THR A 107 18.57 -0.42 10.18
CA THR A 107 18.62 0.40 11.39
C THR A 107 18.64 -0.47 12.66
N GLU A 108 17.96 -1.60 12.61
CA GLU A 108 17.92 -2.60 13.69
C GLU A 108 19.08 -3.64 13.59
N GLY A 109 20.03 -3.42 12.68
CA GLY A 109 21.29 -4.17 12.59
C GLY A 109 21.20 -5.51 11.86
N PHE A 110 20.23 -5.70 10.96
CA PHE A 110 20.15 -6.92 10.16
C PHE A 110 19.65 -6.66 8.72
N GLU A 111 19.93 -7.62 7.83
CA GLU A 111 19.38 -7.67 6.48
C GLU A 111 18.22 -8.67 6.43
N PRO A 112 17.05 -8.31 5.85
CA PRO A 112 15.93 -9.23 5.78
C PRO A 112 16.21 -10.38 4.81
N ARG A 113 15.93 -11.62 5.25
CA ARG A 113 16.00 -12.82 4.42
C ARG A 113 14.72 -12.95 3.60
N VAL A 114 14.69 -12.37 2.41
CA VAL A 114 13.50 -12.39 1.56
C VAL A 114 13.46 -13.66 0.73
N ARG A 115 12.58 -14.60 1.11
CA ARG A 115 12.42 -15.90 0.47
C ARG A 115 11.57 -15.84 -0.80
N HIS A 116 10.44 -15.11 -0.75
CA HIS A 116 9.54 -14.98 -1.89
C HIS A 116 9.20 -13.52 -2.18
N ARG A 117 8.98 -13.23 -3.47
CA ARG A 117 8.63 -11.89 -3.97
C ARG A 117 7.38 -11.95 -4.85
N PRO A 118 6.18 -12.12 -4.27
CA PRO A 118 4.93 -12.13 -5.03
C PRO A 118 4.61 -10.76 -5.63
N GLU A 119 3.75 -10.76 -6.64
CA GLU A 119 3.29 -9.54 -7.31
C GLU A 119 2.13 -8.84 -6.58
N THR A 120 1.41 -9.55 -5.73
CA THR A 120 0.22 -9.02 -5.04
C THR A 120 0.25 -9.32 -3.55
N ILE A 121 -0.47 -8.50 -2.76
CA ILE A 121 -0.65 -8.73 -1.32
C ILE A 121 -1.41 -10.05 -1.07
N GLN A 122 -2.37 -10.40 -1.93
CA GLN A 122 -3.12 -11.65 -1.80
C GLN A 122 -2.18 -12.87 -1.91
N HIS A 123 -1.26 -12.86 -2.87
CA HIS A 123 -0.24 -13.91 -2.98
C HIS A 123 0.72 -13.89 -1.81
N GLN A 124 1.08 -12.71 -1.28
CA GLN A 124 1.89 -12.59 -0.07
C GLN A 124 1.21 -13.27 1.13
N ILE A 125 -0.09 -13.02 1.34
CA ILE A 125 -0.89 -13.66 2.39
C ILE A 125 -0.96 -15.19 2.15
N ALA A 126 -1.12 -15.63 0.90
CA ALA A 126 -1.15 -17.07 0.57
C ALA A 126 0.16 -17.77 0.91
N TYR A 127 1.32 -17.17 0.62
CA TYR A 127 2.63 -17.73 1.02
C TYR A 127 2.76 -17.85 2.54
N VAL A 128 2.30 -16.85 3.30
CA VAL A 128 2.27 -16.92 4.77
C VAL A 128 1.37 -18.07 5.24
N ALA A 129 0.19 -18.23 4.64
CA ALA A 129 -0.71 -19.34 4.94
C ALA A 129 -0.08 -20.72 4.65
N CYS A 130 0.81 -20.80 3.67
CA CYS A 130 1.59 -21.99 3.32
C CYS A 130 2.84 -22.19 4.18
N ARG A 131 3.06 -21.36 5.23
CA ARG A 131 4.22 -21.42 6.14
C ARG A 131 5.57 -21.15 5.46
N GLU A 132 5.56 -20.38 4.38
CA GLU A 132 6.77 -20.02 3.63
C GLU A 132 7.54 -18.84 4.23
N GLY A 133 7.02 -18.22 5.30
CA GLY A 133 7.62 -17.11 6.02
C GLY A 133 6.57 -16.18 6.65
N ILE A 134 7.03 -15.00 7.08
CA ILE A 134 6.23 -13.94 7.67
C ILE A 134 6.13 -12.73 6.72
N ALA A 135 5.19 -11.83 6.94
CA ALA A 135 5.03 -10.65 6.08
C ALA A 135 4.47 -9.44 6.82
N LEU A 136 4.80 -8.24 6.32
CA LEU A 136 4.07 -7.02 6.62
C LEU A 136 3.05 -6.75 5.51
N ILE A 137 1.81 -6.49 5.91
CA ILE A 137 0.73 -6.14 4.99
C ILE A 137 0.04 -4.85 5.44
N PRO A 138 -0.66 -4.13 4.54
CA PRO A 138 -1.52 -3.01 4.95
C PRO A 138 -2.62 -3.48 5.91
N GLU A 139 -2.91 -2.68 6.94
CA GLU A 139 -3.95 -2.99 7.93
C GLU A 139 -5.32 -3.27 7.27
N SER A 140 -5.64 -2.58 6.17
CA SER A 140 -6.89 -2.78 5.41
C SER A 140 -7.11 -4.21 4.90
N TYR A 141 -6.04 -5.02 4.83
CA TYR A 141 -6.13 -6.43 4.44
C TYR A 141 -6.44 -7.38 5.58
N LEU A 142 -6.49 -6.92 6.83
CA LEU A 142 -6.76 -7.78 8.00
C LEU A 142 -8.10 -8.53 7.89
N SER A 143 -9.12 -7.89 7.33
CA SER A 143 -10.43 -8.51 7.11
C SER A 143 -10.41 -9.65 6.07
N SER A 144 -9.34 -9.78 5.29
CA SER A 144 -9.20 -10.77 4.22
C SER A 144 -8.17 -11.87 4.52
N ILE A 145 -7.52 -11.86 5.70
CA ILE A 145 -6.59 -12.93 6.05
C ILE A 145 -7.35 -14.22 6.38
N PRO A 146 -6.89 -15.38 5.88
CA PRO A 146 -7.52 -16.66 6.16
C PRO A 146 -7.25 -17.12 7.60
N ALA A 147 -8.04 -18.07 8.11
CA ALA A 147 -7.89 -18.63 9.45
C ALA A 147 -6.51 -19.27 9.71
N ALA A 148 -5.77 -19.63 8.66
CA ALA A 148 -4.40 -20.16 8.75
C ALA A 148 -3.34 -19.08 9.04
N VAL A 149 -3.71 -17.80 9.00
CA VAL A 149 -2.82 -16.65 9.24
C VAL A 149 -3.28 -15.89 10.47
N ARG A 150 -2.36 -15.31 11.19
CA ARG A 150 -2.61 -14.46 12.35
C ARG A 150 -1.86 -13.14 12.24
N ALA A 151 -2.53 -12.05 12.53
CA ALA A 151 -1.89 -10.77 12.78
C ALA A 151 -1.31 -10.73 14.19
N VAL A 152 -0.10 -10.21 14.34
CA VAL A 152 0.60 -10.10 15.61
C VAL A 152 0.94 -8.63 15.84
N PRO A 153 0.64 -8.08 17.05
CA PRO A 153 1.05 -6.74 17.41
C PRO A 153 2.57 -6.58 17.31
N PHE A 154 3.03 -5.43 16.84
CA PHE A 154 4.44 -5.13 16.70
C PHE A 154 4.82 -3.94 17.56
N GLU A 155 5.90 -4.06 18.34
CA GLU A 155 6.47 -2.98 19.13
C GLU A 155 7.56 -2.27 18.33
N GLY A 156 7.40 -0.96 18.16
CA GLY A 156 8.31 -0.12 17.40
C GLY A 156 7.72 0.32 16.05
N PRO A 157 8.42 1.21 15.36
CA PRO A 157 7.95 1.77 14.11
C PRO A 157 8.03 0.75 12.98
N LEU A 158 6.91 0.53 12.30
CA LEU A 158 6.84 -0.20 11.04
C LEU A 158 6.75 0.78 9.86
N PRO A 159 7.25 0.40 8.66
CA PRO A 159 7.00 1.17 7.46
C PRO A 159 5.51 1.38 7.22
N SER A 160 5.12 2.60 6.91
CA SER A 160 3.74 2.93 6.57
C SER A 160 3.49 2.87 5.07
N ILE A 161 2.24 2.68 4.70
CA ILE A 161 1.84 2.60 3.31
C ILE A 161 1.06 3.85 2.94
N ARG A 162 1.62 4.65 2.03
CA ARG A 162 1.02 5.89 1.58
C ARG A 162 0.23 5.70 0.30
N MET A 163 -1.05 6.02 0.33
CA MET A 163 -1.91 6.11 -0.84
C MET A 163 -1.94 7.55 -1.32
N SER A 164 -1.61 7.79 -2.57
CA SER A 164 -1.60 9.13 -3.17
C SER A 164 -2.38 9.16 -4.47
N ALA A 165 -2.83 10.37 -4.84
CA ALA A 165 -3.27 10.69 -6.18
C ALA A 165 -2.11 11.35 -6.95
N ALA A 166 -1.94 11.00 -8.22
CA ALA A 166 -0.99 11.61 -9.13
C ALA A 166 -1.74 12.28 -10.28
N VAL A 167 -1.34 13.52 -10.61
CA VAL A 167 -1.90 14.29 -11.71
C VAL A 167 -0.81 15.00 -12.50
N SER A 168 -1.02 15.20 -13.81
CA SER A 168 -0.12 16.01 -14.62
C SER A 168 -0.30 17.50 -14.31
N ARG A 169 0.79 18.24 -14.12
CA ARG A 169 0.80 19.71 -14.01
C ARG A 169 0.81 20.41 -15.35
N LEU A 170 0.98 19.65 -16.42
CA LEU A 170 1.14 20.21 -17.79
C LEU A 170 -0.20 20.55 -18.45
N ARG A 171 -1.32 20.12 -17.83
CA ARG A 171 -2.67 20.29 -18.37
C ARG A 171 -3.63 20.78 -17.30
N THR A 172 -4.52 21.67 -17.66
CA THR A 172 -5.66 22.09 -16.83
C THR A 172 -6.84 21.16 -17.15
N ASP A 173 -7.45 20.59 -16.10
CA ASP A 173 -8.63 19.72 -16.23
C ASP A 173 -9.51 19.93 -15.00
N PRO A 174 -10.56 20.80 -15.12
CA PRO A 174 -11.44 21.12 -14.00
C PRO A 174 -12.19 19.92 -13.43
N LEU A 175 -12.52 18.91 -14.26
CA LEU A 175 -13.18 17.71 -13.80
C LEU A 175 -12.22 16.84 -12.98
N ARG A 176 -10.99 16.67 -13.45
CA ARG A 176 -9.93 16.02 -12.70
C ARG A 176 -9.73 16.67 -11.32
N ASP A 177 -9.68 18.00 -11.28
CA ASP A 177 -9.46 18.75 -10.05
C ASP A 177 -10.64 18.55 -9.07
N GLN A 178 -11.87 18.49 -9.56
CA GLN A 178 -13.03 18.12 -8.75
C GLN A 178 -12.92 16.69 -8.21
N ILE A 179 -12.51 15.71 -9.03
CA ILE A 179 -12.31 14.32 -8.60
C ILE A 179 -11.23 14.27 -7.52
N LEU A 180 -10.13 15.01 -7.69
CA LEU A 180 -9.05 15.07 -6.70
C LEU A 180 -9.54 15.62 -5.35
N GLN A 181 -10.31 16.71 -5.35
CA GLN A 181 -10.92 17.27 -4.13
C GLN A 181 -11.87 16.26 -3.45
N LYS A 182 -12.67 15.56 -4.24
CA LYS A 182 -13.54 14.49 -3.72
C LYS A 182 -12.73 13.34 -3.12
N ALA A 183 -11.60 12.97 -3.73
CA ALA A 183 -10.71 11.91 -3.21
C ALA A 183 -10.09 12.32 -1.86
N ILE A 184 -9.62 13.55 -1.73
CA ILE A 184 -9.09 14.10 -0.48
C ILE A 184 -10.15 14.05 0.63
N ARG A 185 -11.36 14.51 0.34
CA ARG A 185 -12.48 14.52 1.29
C ARG A 185 -12.84 13.08 1.72
N PHE A 186 -13.01 12.17 0.77
CA PHE A 186 -13.33 10.77 1.05
C PHE A 186 -12.28 10.10 1.93
N ALA A 187 -11.00 10.38 1.68
CA ALA A 187 -9.90 9.85 2.47
C ALA A 187 -9.94 10.38 3.92
N SER A 188 -10.18 11.69 4.10
CA SER A 188 -10.28 12.31 5.44
C SER A 188 -11.46 11.76 6.25
N GLU A 189 -12.63 11.57 5.63
CA GLU A 189 -13.80 11.01 6.29
C GLU A 189 -13.55 9.57 6.76
N LYS A 190 -12.88 8.72 5.93
CA LYS A 190 -12.54 7.35 6.34
C LYS A 190 -11.52 7.26 7.49
N ILE A 191 -10.61 8.22 7.60
CA ILE A 191 -9.66 8.27 8.72
C ILE A 191 -10.40 8.61 10.03
N SER A 192 -11.36 9.54 9.99
CA SER A 192 -12.15 9.95 11.16
C SER A 192 -13.06 8.85 11.73
N PHE A 193 -13.46 7.85 10.91
CA PHE A 193 -14.28 6.71 11.37
C PHE A 193 -13.45 5.54 11.95
N ARG A 194 -12.11 5.63 11.92
CA ARG A 194 -11.21 4.59 12.46
C ARG A 194 -10.61 4.94 13.84
N GLN A 195 -10.88 6.13 14.35
CA GLN A 195 -10.55 6.56 15.72
C GLN A 195 -11.75 6.33 16.65
#